data_2b6a3b695756bb53f07b146ba40735d4
#
_entry.id   2b6a3b695756bb53f07b146ba40735d4
#
_cell.length_a   1.000
_cell.length_b   1.000
_cell.length_c   1.000
_cell.angle_alpha   90.00
_cell.angle_beta   90.00
_cell.angle_gamma   90.00
#
_symmetry.space_group_name_H-M   'P 1'
#
loop_
_entity.id
_entity.type
_entity.pdbx_description
1 polymer ?
#
loop_
_entity_poly.entity_id
_entity_poly.type
_entity_poly.pdbx_seq_one_letter_code
_entity_poly.pdbx_strand_id
1 'polypeptide(L)'
;MKDIAEHFGVSIATVSRALNGSARVSEEKRNLICEYAHANNFYPNDIAKSLRNSHKQPVKVIGVIVPEFTHYYFSTILNGIEDAASKRGYRIIATTSREQYEREVQLCQMFEAHQVCGVIVSQAKETQDYAHFQSLIDRGIPLVFYDRICTGVDASRVVVDDYQGAFAAVTHLIETGCRRIAFYGMKGKTALGQNRYNGYHDALLKAGMQPDESLVFVCDNREDAERITPGVLSRADRPDAFFCVNDDTAIGVMYTAKHNGFRVPDDVAVCGFTNGERAIACDPQLTTVEQRGTKVGEEAATILMDKVEGLTPCDRIEKRVVKTRLVVRESTKS
;
A
#
# COMPACT_ATOMS: atom_id res chain seq x y z
N MET A 1 -21.39 -6.92 -33.01
CA MET A 1 -22.43 -7.98 -32.92
C MET A 1 -23.35 -8.03 -34.10
N LYS A 2 -23.80 -6.89 -34.67
CA LYS A 2 -24.69 -6.88 -35.85
C LYS A 2 -23.99 -7.51 -37.06
N ASP A 3 -22.77 -7.13 -37.34
CA ASP A 3 -21.97 -7.64 -38.47
C ASP A 3 -21.67 -9.13 -38.32
N ILE A 4 -21.41 -9.61 -37.08
CA ILE A 4 -21.24 -11.05 -36.81
C ILE A 4 -22.55 -11.82 -37.04
N ALA A 5 -23.68 -11.24 -36.64
CA ALA A 5 -25.00 -11.83 -36.85
C ALA A 5 -25.35 -11.97 -38.34
N GLU A 6 -25.04 -10.93 -39.12
CA GLU A 6 -25.19 -10.94 -40.59
C GLU A 6 -24.27 -11.96 -41.24
N HIS A 7 -22.98 -12.03 -40.86
CA HIS A 7 -22.01 -12.97 -41.42
C HIS A 7 -22.43 -14.44 -41.25
N PHE A 8 -22.97 -14.78 -40.07
CA PHE A 8 -23.38 -16.17 -39.76
C PHE A 8 -24.88 -16.45 -40.03
N GLY A 9 -25.64 -15.46 -40.51
CA GLY A 9 -27.08 -15.61 -40.75
C GLY A 9 -27.87 -15.97 -39.49
N VAL A 10 -27.49 -15.39 -38.34
CA VAL A 10 -28.11 -15.65 -37.04
C VAL A 10 -28.61 -14.38 -36.39
N SER A 11 -29.46 -14.50 -35.36
CA SER A 11 -29.88 -13.33 -34.59
C SER A 11 -28.75 -12.79 -33.72
N ILE A 12 -28.78 -11.49 -33.42
CA ILE A 12 -27.88 -10.83 -32.45
C ILE A 12 -27.92 -11.56 -31.10
N ALA A 13 -29.10 -12.07 -30.69
CA ALA A 13 -29.28 -12.85 -29.49
C ALA A 13 -28.51 -14.19 -29.52
N THR A 14 -28.40 -14.83 -30.69
CA THR A 14 -27.62 -16.05 -30.89
C THR A 14 -26.12 -15.75 -30.78
N VAL A 15 -25.62 -14.68 -31.42
CA VAL A 15 -24.24 -14.23 -31.28
C VAL A 15 -23.91 -13.92 -29.81
N SER A 16 -24.78 -13.19 -29.12
CA SER A 16 -24.59 -12.89 -27.72
C SER A 16 -24.53 -14.14 -26.83
N ARG A 17 -25.36 -15.16 -27.11
CA ARG A 17 -25.34 -16.44 -26.39
C ARG A 17 -24.07 -17.24 -26.69
N ALA A 18 -23.61 -17.26 -27.94
CA ALA A 18 -22.37 -17.93 -28.33
C ALA A 18 -21.18 -17.32 -27.61
N LEU A 19 -21.03 -15.99 -27.66
CA LEU A 19 -19.93 -15.24 -26.98
C LEU A 19 -19.96 -15.35 -25.45
N ASN A 20 -21.12 -15.69 -24.86
CA ASN A 20 -21.29 -15.90 -23.41
C ASN A 20 -21.25 -17.40 -23.02
N GLY A 21 -20.84 -18.30 -23.91
CA GLY A 21 -20.69 -19.72 -23.58
C GLY A 21 -21.98 -20.46 -23.28
N SER A 22 -23.16 -19.97 -23.75
CA SER A 22 -24.45 -20.57 -23.44
C SER A 22 -24.60 -21.94 -24.13
N ALA A 23 -25.03 -22.95 -23.37
CA ALA A 23 -25.33 -24.28 -23.85
C ALA A 23 -26.51 -24.33 -24.89
N ARG A 24 -27.24 -23.23 -25.07
CA ARG A 24 -28.32 -23.11 -26.09
C ARG A 24 -27.79 -22.89 -27.49
N VAL A 25 -26.50 -22.81 -27.73
CA VAL A 25 -25.82 -22.72 -29.01
C VAL A 25 -24.90 -23.94 -29.10
N SER A 26 -24.95 -24.67 -30.22
CA SER A 26 -24.10 -25.85 -30.43
C SER A 26 -22.62 -25.47 -30.32
N GLU A 27 -21.80 -26.38 -29.84
CA GLU A 27 -20.37 -26.15 -29.59
C GLU A 27 -19.64 -25.73 -30.87
N GLU A 28 -19.91 -26.38 -31.97
CA GLU A 28 -19.36 -26.06 -33.30
C GLU A 28 -19.67 -24.61 -33.70
N LYS A 29 -20.96 -24.24 -33.63
CA LYS A 29 -21.40 -22.87 -34.01
C LYS A 29 -20.88 -21.81 -33.05
N ARG A 30 -20.72 -22.14 -31.75
CA ARG A 30 -20.12 -21.26 -30.75
C ARG A 30 -18.65 -20.99 -31.07
N ASN A 31 -17.86 -22.03 -31.37
CA ASN A 31 -16.45 -21.91 -31.69
C ASN A 31 -16.25 -21.04 -32.94
N LEU A 32 -16.99 -21.27 -34.02
CA LEU A 32 -16.93 -20.45 -35.23
C LEU A 32 -17.23 -18.97 -34.98
N ILE A 33 -18.27 -18.67 -34.18
CA ILE A 33 -18.63 -17.28 -33.82
C ILE A 33 -17.54 -16.64 -32.95
N CYS A 34 -16.95 -17.38 -32.01
CA CYS A 34 -15.87 -16.88 -31.14
C CYS A 34 -14.59 -16.61 -31.95
N GLU A 35 -14.18 -17.53 -32.82
CA GLU A 35 -13.01 -17.37 -33.69
C GLU A 35 -13.16 -16.15 -34.61
N TYR A 36 -14.30 -16.00 -35.24
CA TYR A 36 -14.59 -14.86 -36.11
C TYR A 36 -14.59 -13.54 -35.32
N ALA A 37 -15.16 -13.53 -34.11
CA ALA A 37 -15.16 -12.35 -33.24
C ALA A 37 -13.73 -11.96 -32.87
N HIS A 38 -12.88 -12.92 -32.47
CA HIS A 38 -11.47 -12.70 -32.18
C HIS A 38 -10.68 -12.20 -33.40
N ALA A 39 -10.87 -12.81 -34.56
CA ALA A 39 -10.20 -12.42 -35.80
C ALA A 39 -10.55 -10.98 -36.24
N ASN A 40 -11.73 -10.50 -35.88
CA ASN A 40 -12.19 -9.13 -36.17
C ASN A 40 -12.06 -8.16 -34.98
N ASN A 41 -11.25 -8.51 -33.97
CA ASN A 41 -11.03 -7.70 -32.77
C ASN A 41 -12.33 -7.28 -32.04
N PHE A 42 -13.37 -8.12 -32.17
CA PHE A 42 -14.63 -7.87 -31.50
C PHE A 42 -14.59 -8.44 -30.08
N TYR A 43 -14.49 -7.57 -29.10
CA TYR A 43 -14.61 -7.92 -27.69
C TYR A 43 -15.98 -7.48 -27.15
N PRO A 44 -16.77 -8.39 -26.56
CA PRO A 44 -18.02 -8.01 -25.92
C PRO A 44 -17.76 -6.93 -24.85
N ASN A 45 -18.53 -5.84 -24.88
CA ASN A 45 -18.43 -4.81 -23.86
C ASN A 45 -18.93 -5.37 -22.52
N ASP A 46 -18.01 -5.62 -21.57
CA ASP A 46 -18.33 -6.18 -20.27
C ASP A 46 -19.22 -5.25 -19.43
N ILE A 47 -19.15 -3.93 -19.67
CA ILE A 47 -20.05 -2.92 -19.05
C ILE A 47 -21.47 -3.12 -19.57
N ALA A 48 -21.66 -3.37 -20.88
CA ALA A 48 -22.98 -3.64 -21.43
C ALA A 48 -23.52 -5.03 -21.02
N LYS A 49 -22.65 -5.97 -20.64
CA LYS A 49 -23.03 -7.27 -20.03
C LYS A 49 -23.51 -7.06 -18.59
N SER A 50 -22.82 -6.26 -17.81
CA SER A 50 -23.18 -5.98 -16.41
C SER A 50 -24.53 -5.29 -16.32
N LEU A 51 -24.81 -4.30 -17.18
CA LEU A 51 -26.09 -3.62 -17.27
C LEU A 51 -27.28 -4.53 -17.62
N ARG A 52 -27.04 -5.59 -18.42
CA ARG A 52 -28.07 -6.58 -18.77
C ARG A 52 -28.24 -7.69 -17.72
N ASN A 53 -27.18 -7.96 -16.95
CA ASN A 53 -27.14 -9.02 -15.95
C ASN A 53 -27.16 -8.47 -14.51
N SER A 54 -27.62 -7.25 -14.31
CA SER A 54 -27.65 -6.52 -13.03
C SER A 54 -28.28 -7.29 -11.83
N HIS A 55 -28.85 -8.47 -12.10
CA HIS A 55 -29.36 -9.36 -11.06
C HIS A 55 -28.58 -10.69 -10.90
N LYS A 56 -27.47 -10.92 -11.63
CA LYS A 56 -26.84 -12.27 -11.62
C LYS A 56 -25.34 -12.36 -11.39
N GLN A 57 -24.54 -11.31 -11.63
CA GLN A 57 -23.11 -11.31 -11.24
C GLN A 57 -22.64 -9.88 -10.93
N PRO A 58 -22.03 -9.63 -9.77
CA PRO A 58 -21.44 -8.34 -9.46
C PRO A 58 -20.31 -8.03 -10.45
N VAL A 59 -20.12 -6.76 -10.76
CA VAL A 59 -18.99 -6.27 -11.55
C VAL A 59 -17.71 -6.65 -10.77
N LYS A 60 -16.84 -7.48 -11.36
CA LYS A 60 -15.59 -7.92 -10.72
C LYS A 60 -14.47 -6.87 -10.92
N VAL A 61 -14.71 -5.65 -10.49
CA VAL A 61 -13.74 -4.55 -10.53
C VAL A 61 -13.58 -3.95 -9.15
N ILE A 62 -12.36 -3.93 -8.64
CA ILE A 62 -11.98 -3.35 -7.35
C ILE A 62 -11.36 -1.98 -7.59
N GLY A 63 -11.81 -0.96 -6.85
CA GLY A 63 -11.16 0.35 -6.78
C GLY A 63 -9.99 0.33 -5.80
N VAL A 64 -8.83 0.87 -6.20
CA VAL A 64 -7.66 0.98 -5.31
C VAL A 64 -7.21 2.43 -5.28
N ILE A 65 -7.13 3.02 -4.08
CA ILE A 65 -6.58 4.34 -3.84
C ILE A 65 -5.24 4.18 -3.13
N VAL A 66 -4.16 4.59 -3.81
CA VAL A 66 -2.83 4.67 -3.22
C VAL A 66 -2.45 6.13 -2.98
N PRO A 67 -1.63 6.44 -1.98
CA PRO A 67 -1.13 7.81 -1.79
C PRO A 67 -0.31 8.30 -2.98
N GLU A 68 0.66 7.50 -3.43
CA GLU A 68 1.56 7.80 -4.54
C GLU A 68 1.99 6.52 -5.27
N PHE A 69 2.13 6.57 -6.61
CA PHE A 69 2.62 5.43 -7.39
C PHE A 69 4.15 5.27 -7.34
N THR A 70 4.87 6.35 -7.08
CA THR A 70 6.34 6.39 -7.12
C THR A 70 7.02 5.83 -5.89
N HIS A 71 6.28 5.70 -4.78
CA HIS A 71 6.83 5.15 -3.55
C HIS A 71 6.83 3.60 -3.61
N TYR A 72 8.02 3.00 -3.47
CA TYR A 72 8.24 1.55 -3.60
C TYR A 72 7.24 0.69 -2.80
N TYR A 73 6.98 1.05 -1.55
CA TYR A 73 6.06 0.30 -0.69
C TYR A 73 4.66 0.19 -1.29
N PHE A 74 4.10 1.30 -1.77
CA PHE A 74 2.76 1.31 -2.35
C PHE A 74 2.70 0.56 -3.69
N SER A 75 3.77 0.58 -4.48
CA SER A 75 3.83 -0.21 -5.72
C SER A 75 3.87 -1.72 -5.42
N THR A 76 4.57 -2.15 -4.36
CA THR A 76 4.55 -3.56 -3.95
C THR A 76 3.21 -4.02 -3.40
N ILE A 77 2.49 -3.15 -2.67
CA ILE A 77 1.12 -3.42 -2.22
C ILE A 77 0.19 -3.57 -3.43
N LEU A 78 0.28 -2.65 -4.39
CA LEU A 78 -0.54 -2.71 -5.60
C LEU A 78 -0.32 -4.01 -6.39
N ASN A 79 0.92 -4.46 -6.52
CA ASN A 79 1.24 -5.75 -7.13
C ASN A 79 0.58 -6.91 -6.35
N GLY A 80 0.65 -6.90 -5.02
CA GLY A 80 -0.01 -7.92 -4.20
C GLY A 80 -1.54 -7.93 -4.33
N ILE A 81 -2.16 -6.75 -4.45
CA ILE A 81 -3.60 -6.62 -4.72
C ILE A 81 -3.93 -7.19 -6.10
N GLU A 82 -3.17 -6.80 -7.13
CA GLU A 82 -3.39 -7.25 -8.51
C GLU A 82 -3.25 -8.76 -8.65
N ASP A 83 -2.18 -9.33 -8.10
CA ASP A 83 -1.93 -10.78 -8.13
C ASP A 83 -3.06 -11.57 -7.45
N ALA A 84 -3.55 -11.12 -6.29
CA ALA A 84 -4.63 -11.77 -5.58
C ALA A 84 -5.98 -11.62 -6.33
N ALA A 85 -6.25 -10.42 -6.85
CA ALA A 85 -7.46 -10.11 -7.60
C ALA A 85 -7.54 -10.91 -8.91
N SER A 86 -6.46 -10.93 -9.68
CA SER A 86 -6.35 -11.63 -10.96
C SER A 86 -6.62 -13.14 -10.82
N LYS A 87 -6.07 -13.79 -9.78
CA LYS A 87 -6.30 -15.23 -9.49
C LYS A 87 -7.77 -15.58 -9.26
N ARG A 88 -8.58 -14.63 -8.78
CA ARG A 88 -10.03 -14.80 -8.54
C ARG A 88 -10.89 -14.18 -9.65
N GLY A 89 -10.27 -13.74 -10.76
CA GLY A 89 -10.94 -13.16 -11.93
C GLY A 89 -11.46 -11.75 -11.72
N TYR A 90 -10.90 -11.01 -10.75
CA TYR A 90 -11.14 -9.58 -10.56
C TYR A 90 -10.14 -8.75 -11.36
N ARG A 91 -10.53 -7.53 -11.68
CA ARG A 91 -9.65 -6.47 -12.21
C ARG A 91 -9.57 -5.34 -11.22
N ILE A 92 -8.51 -4.55 -11.28
CA ILE A 92 -8.35 -3.38 -10.43
C ILE A 92 -8.36 -2.09 -11.26
N ILE A 93 -8.87 -1.01 -10.66
CA ILE A 93 -8.67 0.36 -11.13
C ILE A 93 -7.86 1.06 -10.05
N ALA A 94 -6.56 1.26 -10.32
CA ALA A 94 -5.65 1.93 -9.40
C ALA A 94 -5.62 3.43 -9.65
N THR A 95 -5.73 4.21 -8.59
CA THR A 95 -5.72 5.68 -8.60
C THR A 95 -4.84 6.21 -7.49
N THR A 96 -4.45 7.49 -7.54
CA THR A 96 -3.65 8.12 -6.50
C THR A 96 -4.33 9.36 -5.92
N SER A 97 -4.40 9.42 -4.58
CA SER A 97 -4.91 10.60 -3.86
C SER A 97 -3.90 11.76 -3.86
N ARG A 98 -2.61 11.51 -4.11
CA ARG A 98 -1.52 12.50 -3.97
C ARG A 98 -1.51 13.17 -2.59
N GLU A 99 -1.88 12.41 -1.56
CA GLU A 99 -2.00 12.87 -0.16
C GLU A 99 -3.05 13.95 0.09
N GLN A 100 -3.92 14.27 -0.90
CA GLN A 100 -4.90 15.35 -0.88
C GLN A 100 -6.29 14.84 -0.51
N TYR A 101 -6.94 15.51 0.44
CA TYR A 101 -8.29 15.17 0.91
C TYR A 101 -9.35 15.28 -0.19
N GLU A 102 -9.41 16.42 -0.91
CA GLU A 102 -10.41 16.65 -1.93
C GLU A 102 -10.32 15.63 -3.07
N ARG A 103 -9.09 15.25 -3.41
CA ARG A 103 -8.86 14.23 -4.44
C ARG A 103 -9.30 12.85 -3.97
N GLU A 104 -9.07 12.49 -2.72
CA GLU A 104 -9.54 11.23 -2.13
C GLU A 104 -11.07 11.16 -2.15
N VAL A 105 -11.77 12.26 -1.81
CA VAL A 105 -13.24 12.38 -1.92
C VAL A 105 -13.71 12.14 -3.35
N GLN A 106 -13.10 12.82 -4.33
CA GLN A 106 -13.45 12.67 -5.75
C GLN A 106 -13.26 11.24 -6.25
N LEU A 107 -12.20 10.57 -5.81
CA LEU A 107 -11.92 9.17 -6.18
C LEU A 107 -12.96 8.22 -5.59
N CYS A 108 -13.38 8.42 -4.35
CA CYS A 108 -14.47 7.63 -3.75
C CYS A 108 -15.79 7.81 -4.52
N GLN A 109 -16.15 9.04 -4.87
CA GLN A 109 -17.33 9.33 -5.69
C GLN A 109 -17.24 8.72 -7.10
N MET A 110 -16.05 8.76 -7.71
CA MET A 110 -15.80 8.11 -9.01
C MET A 110 -16.02 6.61 -8.93
N PHE A 111 -15.48 5.94 -7.90
CA PHE A 111 -15.65 4.50 -7.73
C PHE A 111 -17.09 4.10 -7.47
N GLU A 112 -17.83 4.91 -6.72
CA GLU A 112 -19.27 4.76 -6.55
C GLU A 112 -20.02 4.86 -7.89
N ALA A 113 -19.75 5.90 -8.68
CA ALA A 113 -20.37 6.10 -9.98
C ALA A 113 -20.04 4.96 -10.98
N HIS A 114 -18.83 4.37 -10.90
CA HIS A 114 -18.42 3.25 -11.73
C HIS A 114 -18.89 1.89 -11.18
N GLN A 115 -19.61 1.86 -10.07
CA GLN A 115 -20.15 0.65 -9.46
C GLN A 115 -19.08 -0.43 -9.22
N VAL A 116 -17.90 -0.05 -8.72
CA VAL A 116 -16.88 -1.04 -8.32
C VAL A 116 -17.44 -1.93 -7.21
N CYS A 117 -17.01 -3.19 -7.18
CA CYS A 117 -17.51 -4.16 -6.21
C CYS A 117 -16.97 -3.94 -4.78
N GLY A 118 -15.95 -3.10 -4.62
CA GLY A 118 -15.37 -2.74 -3.34
C GLY A 118 -14.15 -1.83 -3.53
N VAL A 119 -13.69 -1.21 -2.44
CA VAL A 119 -12.57 -0.25 -2.44
C VAL A 119 -11.50 -0.65 -1.44
N ILE A 120 -10.23 -0.60 -1.87
CA ILE A 120 -9.04 -0.75 -1.02
C ILE A 120 -8.33 0.59 -0.98
N VAL A 121 -8.08 1.16 0.20
CA VAL A 121 -7.56 2.52 0.33
C VAL A 121 -6.55 2.68 1.45
N SER A 122 -5.48 3.45 1.19
CA SER A 122 -4.64 4.06 2.22
C SER A 122 -5.05 5.52 2.34
N GLN A 123 -5.48 5.93 3.52
CA GLN A 123 -5.97 7.28 3.81
C GLN A 123 -4.90 8.34 3.47
N ALA A 124 -5.29 9.43 2.83
CA ALA A 124 -4.41 10.57 2.57
C ALA A 124 -3.99 11.27 3.88
N LYS A 125 -2.80 11.88 3.90
CA LYS A 125 -2.29 12.60 5.09
C LYS A 125 -3.16 13.77 5.49
N GLU A 126 -3.77 14.45 4.53
CA GLU A 126 -4.62 15.62 4.76
C GLU A 126 -6.03 15.27 5.25
N THR A 127 -6.43 13.99 5.19
CA THR A 127 -7.80 13.57 5.48
C THR A 127 -8.12 13.74 6.96
N GLN A 128 -9.10 14.59 7.26
CA GLN A 128 -9.61 14.87 8.61
C GLN A 128 -11.11 14.54 8.74
N ASP A 129 -11.86 14.56 7.63
CA ASP A 129 -13.26 14.17 7.55
C ASP A 129 -13.39 12.83 6.81
N TYR A 130 -14.30 11.99 7.26
CA TYR A 130 -14.45 10.60 6.82
C TYR A 130 -15.77 10.31 6.13
N ALA A 131 -16.60 11.34 5.85
CA ALA A 131 -17.94 11.20 5.29
C ALA A 131 -17.93 10.46 3.94
N HIS A 132 -16.90 10.65 3.12
CA HIS A 132 -16.74 9.97 1.83
C HIS A 132 -16.51 8.46 1.97
N PHE A 133 -15.79 8.01 3.01
CA PHE A 133 -15.63 6.59 3.30
C PHE A 133 -16.92 5.99 3.86
N GLN A 134 -17.60 6.71 4.77
CA GLN A 134 -18.87 6.29 5.31
C GLN A 134 -19.93 6.15 4.21
N SER A 135 -19.96 7.08 3.24
CA SER A 135 -20.87 7.03 2.09
C SER A 135 -20.72 5.74 1.27
N LEU A 136 -19.50 5.23 1.06
CA LEU A 136 -19.26 3.96 0.37
C LEU A 136 -19.92 2.80 1.14
N ILE A 137 -19.72 2.76 2.46
CA ILE A 137 -20.26 1.71 3.33
C ILE A 137 -21.79 1.75 3.37
N ASP A 138 -22.38 2.94 3.52
CA ASP A 138 -23.84 3.14 3.57
C ASP A 138 -24.52 2.70 2.26
N ARG A 139 -23.79 2.73 1.14
CA ARG A 139 -24.24 2.22 -0.16
C ARG A 139 -23.94 0.74 -0.39
N GLY A 140 -23.42 0.06 0.61
CA GLY A 140 -23.11 -1.37 0.53
C GLY A 140 -21.84 -1.70 -0.26
N ILE A 141 -20.94 -0.74 -0.49
CA ILE A 141 -19.65 -0.95 -1.13
C ILE A 141 -18.63 -1.32 -0.04
N PRO A 142 -18.13 -2.57 0.03
CA PRO A 142 -17.14 -2.98 1.01
C PRO A 142 -15.87 -2.15 0.92
N LEU A 143 -15.35 -1.73 2.08
CA LEU A 143 -14.13 -0.92 2.22
C LEU A 143 -13.09 -1.66 3.05
N VAL A 144 -11.83 -1.63 2.58
CA VAL A 144 -10.68 -2.17 3.32
C VAL A 144 -9.57 -1.13 3.34
N PHE A 145 -9.15 -0.73 4.54
CA PHE A 145 -8.00 0.14 4.72
C PHE A 145 -6.70 -0.66 4.74
N TYR A 146 -5.63 -0.08 4.25
CA TYR A 146 -4.28 -0.58 4.42
C TYR A 146 -3.32 0.55 4.79
N ASP A 147 -2.19 0.22 5.46
CA ASP A 147 -1.15 1.15 5.89
C ASP A 147 -1.71 2.27 6.79
N ARG A 148 -2.18 3.37 6.21
CA ARG A 148 -2.88 4.43 6.93
C ARG A 148 -4.37 4.14 6.99
N ILE A 149 -4.85 4.02 8.21
CA ILE A 149 -6.22 3.61 8.51
C ILE A 149 -7.03 4.79 9.04
N CYS A 150 -8.27 4.88 8.63
CA CYS A 150 -9.26 5.74 9.27
C CYS A 150 -9.82 5.05 10.54
N THR A 151 -9.78 5.75 11.67
CA THR A 151 -10.35 5.25 12.94
C THR A 151 -11.78 5.71 13.16
N GLY A 152 -12.26 6.68 12.38
CA GLY A 152 -13.63 7.20 12.45
C GLY A 152 -14.65 6.41 11.63
N VAL A 153 -14.22 5.34 10.94
CA VAL A 153 -15.09 4.50 10.10
C VAL A 153 -14.87 3.03 10.43
N ASP A 154 -15.96 2.30 10.60
CA ASP A 154 -15.93 0.87 10.89
C ASP A 154 -15.71 0.05 9.61
N ALA A 155 -14.43 -0.18 9.28
CA ALA A 155 -14.01 -0.96 8.13
C ALA A 155 -12.86 -1.91 8.46
N SER A 156 -12.73 -2.96 7.66
CA SER A 156 -11.62 -3.91 7.77
C SER A 156 -10.30 -3.24 7.42
N ARG A 157 -9.20 -3.74 7.98
CA ARG A 157 -7.89 -3.11 7.84
C ARG A 157 -6.74 -4.10 7.84
N VAL A 158 -5.73 -3.80 7.05
CA VAL A 158 -4.46 -4.52 7.02
C VAL A 158 -3.34 -3.53 7.31
N VAL A 159 -2.58 -3.80 8.36
CA VAL A 159 -1.45 -2.95 8.81
C VAL A 159 -0.21 -3.81 8.98
N VAL A 160 0.96 -3.17 9.06
CA VAL A 160 2.18 -3.85 9.48
C VAL A 160 2.39 -3.68 10.98
N ASP A 161 3.28 -4.50 11.55
CA ASP A 161 3.68 -4.37 12.94
C ASP A 161 4.77 -3.29 13.07
N ASP A 162 4.33 -2.02 12.93
CA ASP A 162 5.21 -0.84 12.98
C ASP A 162 6.00 -0.74 14.29
N TYR A 163 5.33 -1.04 15.41
CA TYR A 163 5.97 -1.00 16.73
C TYR A 163 7.10 -2.01 16.84
N GLN A 164 6.84 -3.27 16.52
CA GLN A 164 7.87 -4.32 16.64
C GLN A 164 9.00 -4.12 15.63
N GLY A 165 8.70 -3.63 14.43
CA GLY A 165 9.71 -3.28 13.43
C GLY A 165 10.66 -2.19 13.95
N ALA A 166 10.11 -1.10 14.48
CA ALA A 166 10.90 -0.01 15.06
C ALA A 166 11.67 -0.46 16.30
N PHE A 167 11.03 -1.23 17.18
CA PHE A 167 11.67 -1.78 18.37
C PHE A 167 12.88 -2.65 18.00
N ALA A 168 12.75 -3.53 17.00
CA ALA A 168 13.84 -4.39 16.54
C ALA A 168 14.98 -3.57 15.89
N ALA A 169 14.65 -2.56 15.07
CA ALA A 169 15.63 -1.68 14.45
C ALA A 169 16.48 -0.92 15.49
N VAL A 170 15.83 -0.33 16.47
CA VAL A 170 16.52 0.45 17.51
C VAL A 170 17.30 -0.47 18.47
N THR A 171 16.75 -1.63 18.81
CA THR A 171 17.48 -2.64 19.58
C THR A 171 18.78 -3.04 18.88
N HIS A 172 18.73 -3.29 17.57
CA HIS A 172 19.93 -3.58 16.79
C HIS A 172 20.97 -2.44 16.85
N LEU A 173 20.54 -1.18 16.67
CA LEU A 173 21.46 -0.03 16.80
C LEU A 173 22.14 0.02 18.17
N ILE A 174 21.40 -0.26 19.25
CA ILE A 174 21.93 -0.31 20.61
C ILE A 174 22.92 -1.46 20.80
N GLU A 175 22.58 -2.65 20.30
CA GLU A 175 23.41 -3.85 20.38
C GLU A 175 24.73 -3.69 19.60
N THR A 176 24.72 -2.94 18.51
CA THR A 176 25.93 -2.60 17.74
C THR A 176 26.75 -1.44 18.32
N GLY A 177 26.38 -0.96 19.52
CA GLY A 177 27.16 -0.03 20.30
C GLY A 177 26.72 1.44 20.24
N CYS A 178 25.65 1.77 19.51
CA CYS A 178 25.11 3.15 19.45
C CYS A 178 24.52 3.57 20.80
N ARG A 179 24.71 4.85 21.17
CA ARG A 179 24.31 5.39 22.47
C ARG A 179 23.43 6.65 22.36
N ARG A 180 23.49 7.38 21.26
CA ARG A 180 22.67 8.58 21.03
C ARG A 180 21.96 8.43 19.67
N ILE A 181 20.77 7.86 19.71
CA ILE A 181 20.01 7.53 18.51
C ILE A 181 18.98 8.61 18.23
N ALA A 182 19.06 9.28 17.08
CA ALA A 182 18.05 10.22 16.64
C ALA A 182 16.89 9.49 15.97
N PHE A 183 15.66 9.97 16.21
CA PHE A 183 14.45 9.54 15.54
C PHE A 183 14.03 10.56 14.49
N TYR A 184 14.01 10.17 13.23
CA TYR A 184 13.45 10.96 12.12
C TYR A 184 12.13 10.36 11.70
N GLY A 185 11.00 11.04 12.02
CA GLY A 185 9.69 10.47 11.78
C GLY A 185 8.51 11.38 12.04
N MET A 186 7.32 10.78 12.11
CA MET A 186 6.02 11.45 12.18
C MET A 186 5.34 11.26 13.55
N LYS A 187 6.11 11.45 14.65
CA LYS A 187 5.56 11.40 16.03
C LYS A 187 4.32 12.28 16.15
N GLY A 188 3.20 11.70 16.60
CA GLY A 188 1.95 12.41 16.87
C GLY A 188 1.19 12.90 15.63
N LYS A 189 1.69 12.64 14.41
CA LYS A 189 1.03 13.05 13.16
C LYS A 189 0.16 11.96 12.54
N THR A 190 0.61 10.71 12.63
CA THR A 190 -0.11 9.54 12.12
C THR A 190 -0.02 8.40 13.12
N ALA A 191 -0.99 7.47 13.08
CA ALA A 191 -0.98 6.29 13.94
C ALA A 191 0.28 5.43 13.74
N LEU A 192 0.69 5.21 12.47
CA LEU A 192 1.91 4.46 12.16
C LEU A 192 3.18 5.19 12.65
N GLY A 193 3.24 6.52 12.48
CA GLY A 193 4.36 7.32 12.97
C GLY A 193 4.48 7.28 14.50
N GLN A 194 3.34 7.30 15.20
CA GLN A 194 3.31 7.13 16.65
C GLN A 194 3.73 5.72 17.09
N ASN A 195 3.31 4.66 16.37
CA ASN A 195 3.71 3.29 16.67
C ASN A 195 5.22 3.09 16.49
N ARG A 196 5.81 3.62 15.41
CA ARG A 196 7.28 3.59 15.20
C ARG A 196 8.02 4.37 16.28
N TYR A 197 7.51 5.54 16.66
CA TYR A 197 8.08 6.31 17.80
C TYR A 197 7.99 5.51 19.10
N ASN A 198 6.86 4.88 19.42
CA ASN A 198 6.72 4.07 20.62
C ASN A 198 7.71 2.90 20.63
N GLY A 199 7.92 2.22 19.49
CA GLY A 199 8.93 1.16 19.35
C GLY A 199 10.35 1.68 19.60
N TYR A 200 10.71 2.84 19.05
CA TYR A 200 11.98 3.52 19.29
C TYR A 200 12.16 3.86 20.79
N HIS A 201 11.18 4.53 21.37
CA HIS A 201 11.18 4.96 22.77
C HIS A 201 11.34 3.77 23.73
N ASP A 202 10.55 2.73 23.55
CA ASP A 202 10.55 1.58 24.46
C ASP A 202 11.80 0.70 24.30
N ALA A 203 12.42 0.66 23.11
CA ALA A 203 13.70 0.01 22.91
C ALA A 203 14.82 0.71 23.71
N LEU A 204 14.84 2.05 23.72
CA LEU A 204 15.78 2.83 24.54
C LEU A 204 15.57 2.55 26.03
N LEU A 205 14.32 2.63 26.52
CA LEU A 205 13.99 2.37 27.93
C LEU A 205 14.40 0.95 28.37
N LYS A 206 14.12 -0.06 27.51
CA LYS A 206 14.49 -1.46 27.79
C LYS A 206 16.00 -1.63 27.93
N ALA A 207 16.79 -0.85 27.20
CA ALA A 207 18.24 -0.84 27.30
C ALA A 207 18.79 0.03 28.45
N GLY A 208 17.92 0.62 29.29
CA GLY A 208 18.31 1.51 30.36
C GLY A 208 18.74 2.91 29.90
N MET A 209 18.46 3.26 28.64
CA MET A 209 18.76 4.58 28.06
C MET A 209 17.56 5.50 28.24
N GLN A 210 17.81 6.77 28.59
CA GLN A 210 16.73 7.76 28.67
C GLN A 210 16.46 8.36 27.30
N PRO A 211 15.20 8.33 26.82
CA PRO A 211 14.81 9.02 25.58
C PRO A 211 15.07 10.53 25.71
N ASP A 212 15.66 11.10 24.64
CA ASP A 212 15.99 12.51 24.53
C ASP A 212 15.13 13.17 23.46
N GLU A 213 14.15 13.98 23.86
CA GLU A 213 13.25 14.68 22.94
C GLU A 213 13.98 15.62 21.96
N SER A 214 15.19 16.08 22.31
CA SER A 214 16.03 16.90 21.43
C SER A 214 16.58 16.13 20.22
N LEU A 215 16.45 14.80 20.22
CA LEU A 215 16.81 13.87 19.15
C LEU A 215 15.61 13.39 18.33
N VAL A 216 14.40 13.90 18.63
CA VAL A 216 13.17 13.53 17.91
C VAL A 216 12.78 14.63 16.93
N PHE A 217 12.79 14.31 15.64
CA PHE A 217 12.54 15.28 14.56
C PHE A 217 11.36 14.86 13.71
N VAL A 218 10.51 15.83 13.32
CA VAL A 218 9.48 15.62 12.30
C VAL A 218 10.18 15.65 10.94
N CYS A 219 10.34 14.46 10.34
CA CYS A 219 11.09 14.25 9.09
C CYS A 219 10.67 12.90 8.50
N ASP A 220 10.03 12.89 7.32
CA ASP A 220 9.55 11.67 6.69
C ASP A 220 9.83 11.61 5.18
N ASN A 221 10.69 12.50 4.69
CA ASN A 221 11.13 12.54 3.30
C ASN A 221 12.63 12.89 3.21
N ARG A 222 13.18 12.70 2.01
CA ARG A 222 14.60 12.92 1.75
C ARG A 222 15.00 14.38 1.89
N GLU A 223 14.21 15.29 1.34
CA GLU A 223 14.50 16.73 1.31
C GLU A 223 14.59 17.32 2.72
N ASP A 224 13.66 16.92 3.60
CA ASP A 224 13.72 17.33 5.00
C ASP A 224 14.93 16.74 5.73
N ALA A 225 15.27 15.48 5.46
CA ALA A 225 16.47 14.86 6.02
C ALA A 225 17.74 15.61 5.59
N GLU A 226 17.89 15.94 4.31
CA GLU A 226 19.03 16.69 3.79
C GLU A 226 19.12 18.11 4.40
N ARG A 227 17.98 18.74 4.67
CA ARG A 227 17.90 20.08 5.30
C ARG A 227 18.23 20.07 6.79
N ILE A 228 17.77 19.08 7.54
CA ILE A 228 17.88 19.03 9.01
C ILE A 228 19.21 18.43 9.45
N THR A 229 19.70 17.39 8.80
CA THR A 229 20.83 16.57 9.24
C THR A 229 22.14 17.36 9.44
N PRO A 230 22.52 18.37 8.60
CA PRO A 230 23.76 19.13 8.82
C PRO A 230 23.78 19.81 10.20
N GLY A 231 22.67 20.43 10.59
CA GLY A 231 22.55 21.08 11.89
C GLY A 231 22.60 20.10 13.06
N VAL A 232 22.05 18.89 12.88
CA VAL A 232 22.08 17.84 13.91
C VAL A 232 23.48 17.26 14.05
N LEU A 233 24.20 17.03 12.96
CA LEU A 233 25.57 16.49 12.96
C LEU A 233 26.62 17.50 13.45
N SER A 234 26.38 18.81 13.33
CA SER A 234 27.29 19.86 13.83
C SER A 234 27.25 20.06 15.34
N ARG A 235 26.31 19.46 16.03
CA ARG A 235 26.17 19.57 17.51
C ARG A 235 27.35 18.91 18.22
N ALA A 236 27.81 19.48 19.33
CA ALA A 236 28.84 18.85 20.16
C ALA A 236 28.38 17.50 20.75
N ASP A 237 27.09 17.39 21.04
CA ASP A 237 26.39 16.20 21.53
C ASP A 237 25.60 15.46 20.42
N ARG A 238 26.15 15.44 19.20
CA ARG A 238 25.50 14.83 18.03
C ARG A 238 25.14 13.36 18.26
N PRO A 239 24.09 12.86 17.57
CA PRO A 239 23.79 11.43 17.58
C PRO A 239 24.88 10.61 16.89
N ASP A 240 25.05 9.38 17.32
CA ASP A 240 25.91 8.35 16.71
C ASP A 240 25.11 7.38 15.83
N ALA A 241 23.77 7.49 15.84
CA ALA A 241 22.90 6.74 14.95
C ALA A 241 21.59 7.48 14.64
N PHE A 242 20.97 7.11 13.51
CA PHE A 242 19.65 7.57 13.08
C PHE A 242 18.73 6.38 12.82
N PHE A 243 17.55 6.38 13.44
CA PHE A 243 16.45 5.54 13.03
C PHE A 243 15.44 6.41 12.26
N CYS A 244 15.25 6.09 10.99
CA CYS A 244 14.40 6.84 10.05
C CYS A 244 13.12 6.03 9.73
N VAL A 245 12.00 6.73 9.68
CA VAL A 245 10.68 6.10 9.43
C VAL A 245 10.51 5.48 8.05
N ASN A 246 11.36 5.83 7.09
CA ASN A 246 11.41 5.21 5.76
C ASN A 246 12.82 5.25 5.17
N ASP A 247 13.02 4.50 4.08
CA ASP A 247 14.32 4.39 3.43
C ASP A 247 14.74 5.69 2.73
N ASP A 248 13.80 6.47 2.17
CA ASP A 248 14.13 7.74 1.49
C ASP A 248 14.69 8.76 2.48
N THR A 249 14.09 8.86 3.68
CA THR A 249 14.64 9.68 4.80
C THR A 249 16.03 9.19 5.21
N ALA A 250 16.20 7.86 5.36
CA ALA A 250 17.49 7.26 5.74
C ALA A 250 18.58 7.54 4.71
N ILE A 251 18.27 7.44 3.42
CA ILE A 251 19.19 7.75 2.33
C ILE A 251 19.56 9.24 2.35
N GLY A 252 18.61 10.13 2.65
CA GLY A 252 18.90 11.57 2.84
C GLY A 252 19.88 11.83 3.97
N VAL A 253 19.73 11.13 5.11
CA VAL A 253 20.68 11.18 6.23
C VAL A 253 22.06 10.68 5.81
N MET A 254 22.15 9.50 5.15
CA MET A 254 23.42 8.92 4.70
C MET A 254 24.14 9.83 3.71
N TYR A 255 23.41 10.36 2.72
CA TYR A 255 23.92 11.30 1.74
C TYR A 255 24.55 12.53 2.44
N THR A 256 23.79 13.13 3.35
CA THR A 256 24.21 14.32 4.09
C THR A 256 25.40 14.04 5.00
N ALA A 257 25.38 12.91 5.72
CA ALA A 257 26.49 12.51 6.60
C ALA A 257 27.81 12.41 5.80
N LYS A 258 27.79 11.69 4.67
CA LYS A 258 28.98 11.53 3.79
C LYS A 258 29.48 12.87 3.24
N HIS A 259 28.59 13.78 2.83
CA HIS A 259 28.96 15.10 2.33
C HIS A 259 29.53 16.04 3.39
N ASN A 260 29.22 15.76 4.67
CA ASN A 260 29.79 16.47 5.80
C ASN A 260 31.02 15.75 6.42
N GLY A 261 31.58 14.76 5.74
CA GLY A 261 32.81 14.07 6.11
C GLY A 261 32.65 12.96 7.16
N PHE A 262 31.41 12.53 7.47
CA PHE A 262 31.15 11.41 8.35
C PHE A 262 31.11 10.08 7.61
N ARG A 263 31.69 9.05 8.18
CA ARG A 263 31.65 7.70 7.65
C ARG A 263 30.42 6.97 8.17
N VAL A 264 29.70 6.30 7.26
CA VAL A 264 28.61 5.39 7.60
C VAL A 264 29.11 3.96 7.38
N PRO A 265 29.09 3.08 8.39
CA PRO A 265 28.48 3.21 9.71
C PRO A 265 29.44 3.69 10.83
N ASP A 266 30.71 3.93 10.56
CA ASP A 266 31.75 4.11 11.60
C ASP A 266 31.51 5.28 12.56
N ASP A 267 31.20 6.44 11.99
CA ASP A 267 30.97 7.68 12.74
C ASP A 267 29.47 7.90 13.04
N VAL A 268 28.60 7.39 12.15
CA VAL A 268 27.12 7.49 12.26
C VAL A 268 26.49 6.27 11.62
N ALA A 269 25.76 5.49 12.40
CA ALA A 269 24.94 4.38 11.89
C ALA A 269 23.56 4.86 11.42
N VAL A 270 23.00 4.24 10.39
CA VAL A 270 21.69 4.62 9.85
C VAL A 270 20.83 3.38 9.61
N CYS A 271 19.60 3.41 10.11
CA CYS A 271 18.60 2.37 9.89
C CYS A 271 17.31 2.97 9.31
N GLY A 272 16.79 2.39 8.23
CA GLY A 272 15.57 2.78 7.55
C GLY A 272 14.36 1.89 7.89
N PHE A 273 13.28 2.07 7.11
CA PHE A 273 12.05 1.31 7.21
C PHE A 273 11.39 1.26 5.83
N THR A 274 11.27 0.08 5.24
CA THR A 274 10.57 -0.26 3.99
C THR A 274 11.22 -1.47 3.31
N ASN A 275 12.56 -1.51 3.22
CA ASN A 275 13.37 -2.45 2.44
C ASN A 275 13.09 -2.32 0.93
N GLY A 276 13.16 -1.07 0.43
CA GLY A 276 13.01 -0.77 -0.99
C GLY A 276 14.27 -1.08 -1.81
N GLU A 277 14.15 -1.05 -3.14
CA GLU A 277 15.29 -1.27 -4.06
C GLU A 277 16.44 -0.29 -3.82
N ARG A 278 16.13 0.95 -3.45
CA ARG A 278 17.13 1.97 -3.12
C ARG A 278 17.98 1.61 -1.91
N ALA A 279 17.45 0.81 -0.97
CA ALA A 279 18.19 0.35 0.19
C ALA A 279 19.35 -0.61 -0.19
N ILE A 280 19.22 -1.30 -1.31
CA ILE A 280 20.25 -2.21 -1.85
C ILE A 280 21.20 -1.44 -2.81
N ALA A 281 20.67 -0.44 -3.52
CA ALA A 281 21.41 0.31 -4.51
C ALA A 281 22.29 1.43 -3.94
N CYS A 282 22.06 1.86 -2.70
CA CYS A 282 22.89 2.85 -2.03
C CYS A 282 24.21 2.25 -1.50
N ASP A 283 25.20 3.10 -1.28
CA ASP A 283 26.51 2.75 -0.74
C ASP A 283 26.79 3.61 0.52
N PRO A 284 26.98 2.98 1.72
CA PRO A 284 26.80 1.55 2.02
C PRO A 284 25.33 1.10 1.89
N GLN A 285 25.10 -0.20 1.69
CA GLN A 285 23.74 -0.74 1.64
C GLN A 285 23.00 -0.52 2.96
N LEU A 286 21.73 -0.09 2.88
CA LEU A 286 20.94 0.34 4.01
C LEU A 286 20.36 -0.82 4.83
N THR A 287 20.68 -0.87 6.12
CA THR A 287 19.96 -1.67 7.12
C THR A 287 18.55 -1.08 7.26
N THR A 288 17.52 -1.92 7.15
CA THR A 288 16.14 -1.41 7.10
C THR A 288 15.14 -2.47 7.56
N VAL A 289 13.94 -2.04 7.94
CA VAL A 289 12.84 -2.92 8.32
C VAL A 289 11.97 -3.22 7.09
N GLU A 290 11.85 -4.49 6.72
CA GLU A 290 11.01 -4.95 5.62
C GLU A 290 9.53 -4.96 6.03
N GLN A 291 8.68 -4.22 5.30
CA GLN A 291 7.23 -4.11 5.54
C GLN A 291 6.40 -5.19 4.83
N ARG A 292 6.99 -5.93 3.87
CA ARG A 292 6.32 -6.99 3.10
C ARG A 292 5.05 -6.48 2.38
N GLY A 293 5.19 -5.41 1.61
CA GLY A 293 4.05 -4.74 0.96
C GLY A 293 3.19 -5.66 0.10
N THR A 294 3.78 -6.57 -0.69
CA THR A 294 3.03 -7.58 -1.46
C THR A 294 2.07 -8.37 -0.57
N LYS A 295 2.54 -8.78 0.64
CA LYS A 295 1.68 -9.52 1.58
C LYS A 295 0.54 -8.67 2.13
N VAL A 296 0.78 -7.39 2.40
CA VAL A 296 -0.28 -6.43 2.79
C VAL A 296 -1.34 -6.33 1.69
N GLY A 297 -0.92 -6.21 0.44
CA GLY A 297 -1.84 -6.16 -0.71
C GLY A 297 -2.66 -7.43 -0.88
N GLU A 298 -2.03 -8.61 -0.80
CA GLU A 298 -2.70 -9.92 -0.86
C GLU A 298 -3.79 -10.05 0.23
N GLU A 299 -3.45 -9.68 1.47
CA GLU A 299 -4.39 -9.77 2.60
C GLU A 299 -5.57 -8.79 2.45
N ALA A 300 -5.30 -7.55 1.98
CA ALA A 300 -6.35 -6.56 1.76
C ALA A 300 -7.32 -7.00 0.65
N ALA A 301 -6.78 -7.48 -0.48
CA ALA A 301 -7.59 -8.00 -1.58
C ALA A 301 -8.41 -9.23 -1.15
N THR A 302 -7.81 -10.14 -0.37
CA THR A 302 -8.49 -11.33 0.13
C THR A 302 -9.68 -10.96 1.00
N ILE A 303 -9.51 -10.07 1.99
CA ILE A 303 -10.61 -9.60 2.86
C ILE A 303 -11.73 -9.00 2.00
N LEU A 304 -11.39 -8.13 1.05
CA LEU A 304 -12.39 -7.47 0.21
C LEU A 304 -13.17 -8.47 -0.63
N MET A 305 -12.47 -9.36 -1.34
CA MET A 305 -13.10 -10.36 -2.20
C MET A 305 -13.96 -11.35 -1.44
N ASP A 306 -13.55 -11.76 -0.22
CA ASP A 306 -14.33 -12.63 0.64
C ASP A 306 -15.66 -11.98 1.06
N LYS A 307 -15.67 -10.67 1.30
CA LYS A 307 -16.90 -9.89 1.55
C LYS A 307 -17.77 -9.81 0.28
N VAL A 308 -17.21 -9.49 -0.85
CA VAL A 308 -17.93 -9.38 -2.14
C VAL A 308 -18.55 -10.71 -2.55
N GLU A 309 -17.89 -11.83 -2.28
CA GLU A 309 -18.38 -13.18 -2.61
C GLU A 309 -19.31 -13.76 -1.54
N GLY A 310 -19.53 -13.02 -0.44
CA GLY A 310 -20.40 -13.47 0.67
C GLY A 310 -19.79 -14.59 1.53
N LEU A 311 -18.49 -14.84 1.41
CA LEU A 311 -17.76 -15.80 2.26
C LEU A 311 -17.56 -15.25 3.67
N THR A 312 -17.52 -13.93 3.80
CA THR A 312 -17.49 -13.22 5.08
C THR A 312 -18.58 -12.14 5.07
N PRO A 313 -19.35 -11.97 6.17
CA PRO A 313 -20.34 -10.90 6.28
C PRO A 313 -19.71 -9.52 6.06
N CYS A 314 -20.41 -8.63 5.32
CA CYS A 314 -19.89 -7.30 5.00
C CYS A 314 -19.65 -6.43 6.25
N ASP A 315 -20.45 -6.59 7.28
CA ASP A 315 -20.36 -5.89 8.57
C ASP A 315 -19.27 -6.44 9.50
N ARG A 316 -18.74 -7.64 9.23
CA ARG A 316 -17.63 -8.19 10.00
C ARG A 316 -16.34 -7.39 9.72
N ILE A 317 -15.83 -6.73 10.76
CA ILE A 317 -14.56 -5.99 10.70
C ILE A 317 -13.41 -6.94 11.01
N GLU A 318 -12.47 -7.05 10.05
CA GLU A 318 -11.24 -7.81 10.22
C GLU A 318 -10.05 -6.86 10.38
N LYS A 319 -9.17 -7.19 11.33
CA LYS A 319 -7.87 -6.56 11.46
C LYS A 319 -6.78 -7.60 11.24
N ARG A 320 -6.00 -7.44 10.17
CA ARG A 320 -4.82 -8.28 9.92
C ARG A 320 -3.54 -7.48 10.13
N VAL A 321 -2.57 -8.11 10.77
CA VAL A 321 -1.25 -7.51 11.04
C VAL A 321 -0.18 -8.33 10.34
N VAL A 322 0.51 -7.73 9.39
CA VAL A 322 1.63 -8.35 8.68
C VAL A 322 2.91 -8.10 9.48
N LYS A 323 3.60 -9.17 9.83
CA LYS A 323 4.87 -9.07 10.60
C LYS A 323 5.97 -8.46 9.75
N THR A 324 6.69 -7.51 10.34
CA THR A 324 7.90 -6.90 9.79
C THR A 324 9.13 -7.77 10.06
N ARG A 325 10.24 -7.49 9.37
CA ARG A 325 11.54 -8.15 9.57
C ARG A 325 12.68 -7.14 9.40
N LEU A 326 13.59 -7.08 10.35
CA LEU A 326 14.82 -6.32 10.18
C LEU A 326 15.75 -7.04 9.18
N VAL A 327 16.27 -6.26 8.24
CA VAL A 327 17.27 -6.69 7.25
C VAL A 327 18.56 -5.91 7.49
N VAL A 328 19.52 -6.56 8.14
CA VAL A 328 20.80 -5.95 8.48
C VAL A 328 21.70 -5.91 7.24
N ARG A 329 22.33 -4.75 7.00
CA ARG A 329 23.27 -4.48 5.92
C ARG A 329 24.43 -3.59 6.44
N GLU A 330 25.08 -2.86 5.54
CA GLU A 330 26.36 -2.18 5.78
C GLU A 330 26.21 -0.81 6.47
N SER A 331 25.03 -0.19 6.48
CA SER A 331 24.81 1.12 7.11
C SER A 331 24.74 1.08 8.63
N THR A 332 24.83 -0.10 9.23
CA THR A 332 24.99 -0.34 10.67
C THR A 332 26.16 -1.31 10.89
N LYS A 333 26.78 -1.24 12.10
CA LYS A 333 27.80 -2.21 12.46
C LYS A 333 27.18 -3.60 12.62
N SER A 334 27.96 -4.63 12.32
CA SER A 334 27.59 -6.05 12.50
C SER A 334 27.89 -6.52 13.91
#